data_d6ad02c65fd622fb5e49f84e574d3935
#
_entry.id   d6ad02c65fd622fb5e49f84e574d3935
#
_cell.length_a   1.000
_cell.length_b   1.000
_cell.length_c   1.000
_cell.angle_alpha   90.00
_cell.angle_beta   90.00
_cell.angle_gamma   90.00
#
_symmetry.space_group_name_H-M   'P 1'
#
loop_
_entity.id
_entity.type
_entity.pdbx_description
1 polymer ?
#
loop_
_entity_poly.entity_id
_entity_poly.type
_entity_poly.pdbx_seq_one_letter_code
_entity_poly.pdbx_strand_id
1 'polypeptide(L)'
;MTKKTNLKIKDYSVSKEEFDLIYDEKLDKYATLPVPENLDQYYLSEDYISHTDSKKGLFEKAYHFIKRFMLKKKLQLISSRVHQGSLLDIGAGTGDFLKQAKNEGWKVTGIEPSPDARKKASEKGIALFQNIDAVSTQKFDAITMWHVLEHVPDLQHQIEWLKNHLNKNGVLFVAVPNFNSLDAKHYKNFWAAWDVPRHLHHFSAKSIKSLFEAHGFILEESKPLVFDSFYVSLLSEKYKASSFFQPWSAFLTGLRSNWSARRSGEYSSLIYVLKLSK
;
A
#
# COMPACT_ATOMS: atom_id res chain seq x y z
N MET A 1 0.94 28.63 -1.67
CA MET A 1 0.39 27.26 -1.52
C MET A 1 -1.03 27.28 -2.05
N THR A 2 -1.34 26.49 -3.07
CA THR A 2 -2.72 26.36 -3.56
C THR A 2 -3.55 25.64 -2.47
N LYS A 3 -4.67 26.24 -2.08
CA LYS A 3 -5.60 25.64 -1.11
C LYS A 3 -6.13 24.34 -1.68
N LYS A 4 -5.94 23.21 -0.97
CA LYS A 4 -6.49 21.92 -1.37
C LYS A 4 -8.01 21.96 -1.19
N THR A 5 -8.75 21.52 -2.19
CA THR A 5 -10.22 21.48 -2.21
C THR A 5 -10.69 20.03 -2.27
N ASN A 6 -11.96 19.80 -1.92
CA ASN A 6 -12.58 18.51 -2.12
C ASN A 6 -12.56 18.12 -3.61
N LEU A 7 -12.44 16.82 -3.88
CA LEU A 7 -12.38 16.27 -5.23
C LEU A 7 -13.54 15.33 -5.45
N LYS A 8 -13.97 15.16 -6.69
CA LYS A 8 -14.91 14.12 -7.10
C LYS A 8 -14.19 13.14 -8.01
N ILE A 9 -14.12 11.89 -7.62
CA ILE A 9 -13.36 10.84 -8.27
C ILE A 9 -14.28 9.69 -8.66
N LYS A 10 -14.11 9.19 -9.89
CA LYS A 10 -14.86 8.05 -10.41
C LYS A 10 -14.13 6.75 -10.12
N ASP A 11 -14.87 5.71 -9.73
CA ASP A 11 -14.37 4.33 -9.75
C ASP A 11 -14.24 3.85 -11.21
N TYR A 12 -13.02 3.81 -11.71
CA TYR A 12 -12.73 3.36 -13.08
C TYR A 12 -12.61 1.84 -13.20
N SER A 13 -12.58 1.11 -12.11
CA SER A 13 -12.32 -0.33 -12.11
C SER A 13 -13.59 -1.18 -12.06
N VAL A 14 -14.52 -0.89 -11.16
CA VAL A 14 -15.69 -1.75 -10.90
C VAL A 14 -17.01 -1.05 -11.19
N SER A 15 -17.48 -0.18 -10.28
CA SER A 15 -18.86 0.34 -10.31
C SER A 15 -19.10 1.47 -11.30
N LYS A 16 -18.08 2.20 -11.68
CA LYS A 16 -18.14 3.44 -12.46
C LYS A 16 -18.87 4.60 -11.75
N GLU A 17 -19.18 4.43 -10.48
CA GLU A 17 -19.77 5.46 -9.61
C GLU A 17 -18.75 6.55 -9.25
N GLU A 18 -19.27 7.69 -8.81
CA GLU A 18 -18.44 8.81 -8.35
C GLU A 18 -18.50 8.93 -6.83
N PHE A 19 -17.34 9.19 -6.23
CA PHE A 19 -17.16 9.38 -4.79
C PHE A 19 -16.50 10.73 -4.51
N ASP A 20 -16.87 11.34 -3.40
CA ASP A 20 -16.28 12.58 -2.95
C ASP A 20 -15.04 12.28 -2.10
N LEU A 21 -13.93 12.96 -2.39
CA LEU A 21 -12.76 12.99 -1.52
C LEU A 21 -12.79 14.29 -0.71
N ILE A 22 -13.05 14.17 0.58
CA ILE A 22 -13.13 15.30 1.50
C ILE A 22 -11.75 15.54 2.11
N TYR A 23 -11.24 16.77 1.94
CA TYR A 23 -9.93 17.15 2.45
C TYR A 23 -10.00 17.53 3.93
N ASP A 24 -9.18 16.85 4.74
CA ASP A 24 -8.93 17.18 6.14
C ASP A 24 -7.65 18.05 6.22
N GLU A 25 -7.83 19.35 6.43
CA GLU A 25 -6.72 20.31 6.49
C GLU A 25 -5.80 20.07 7.72
N LYS A 26 -6.36 19.60 8.83
CA LYS A 26 -5.62 19.34 10.07
C LYS A 26 -4.65 18.16 9.89
N LEU A 27 -5.11 17.11 9.25
CA LEU A 27 -4.33 15.89 9.03
C LEU A 27 -3.63 15.84 7.67
N ASP A 28 -3.86 16.80 6.78
CA ASP A 28 -3.33 16.82 5.40
C ASP A 28 -3.62 15.52 4.63
N LYS A 29 -4.85 15.02 4.72
CA LYS A 29 -5.30 13.80 4.05
C LYS A 29 -6.66 13.97 3.41
N TYR A 30 -7.03 13.07 2.48
CA TYR A 30 -8.41 12.95 2.04
C TYR A 30 -9.08 11.72 2.65
N ALA A 31 -10.41 11.77 2.76
CA ALA A 31 -11.27 10.65 3.07
C ALA A 31 -12.30 10.47 1.96
N THR A 32 -12.56 9.23 1.54
CA THR A 32 -13.58 8.87 0.55
C THR A 32 -14.95 8.84 1.20
N LEU A 33 -15.94 9.51 0.61
CA LEU A 33 -17.34 9.52 1.04
C LEU A 33 -18.29 9.40 -0.16
N PRO A 34 -19.48 8.77 0.04
CA PRO A 34 -19.82 7.95 1.18
C PRO A 34 -18.99 6.66 1.20
N VAL A 35 -18.78 6.08 2.39
CA VAL A 35 -18.26 4.72 2.50
C VAL A 35 -19.40 3.75 2.21
N PRO A 36 -19.32 2.89 1.18
CA PRO A 36 -20.37 1.92 0.90
C PRO A 36 -20.57 0.93 2.05
N GLU A 37 -21.82 0.56 2.34
CA GLU A 37 -22.14 -0.45 3.37
C GLU A 37 -21.51 -1.82 3.04
N ASN A 38 -21.46 -2.19 1.76
CA ASN A 38 -20.85 -3.42 1.28
C ASN A 38 -19.63 -3.11 0.42
N LEU A 39 -18.47 -2.91 1.07
CA LEU A 39 -17.20 -2.69 0.38
C LEU A 39 -16.71 -3.92 -0.37
N ASP A 40 -17.08 -5.13 0.05
CA ASP A 40 -16.59 -6.38 -0.52
C ASP A 40 -16.91 -6.51 -2.02
N GLN A 41 -18.03 -5.98 -2.46
CA GLN A 41 -18.42 -5.97 -3.88
C GLN A 41 -17.42 -5.26 -4.80
N TYR A 42 -16.65 -4.29 -4.27
CA TYR A 42 -15.65 -3.54 -5.04
C TYR A 42 -14.31 -4.29 -5.16
N TYR A 43 -14.16 -5.43 -4.48
CA TYR A 43 -12.98 -6.31 -4.58
C TYR A 43 -13.22 -7.51 -5.52
N LEU A 44 -14.44 -7.68 -6.05
CA LEU A 44 -14.84 -8.83 -6.87
C LEU A 44 -14.42 -8.73 -8.35
N SER A 45 -13.65 -7.73 -8.78
CA SER A 45 -13.23 -7.65 -10.18
C SER A 45 -12.17 -8.70 -10.53
N GLU A 46 -12.34 -9.36 -11.68
CA GLU A 46 -11.34 -10.30 -12.23
C GLU A 46 -9.97 -9.63 -12.44
N ASP A 47 -9.95 -8.33 -12.73
CA ASP A 47 -8.72 -7.55 -12.87
C ASP A 47 -7.93 -7.48 -11.55
N TYR A 48 -8.59 -7.41 -10.39
CA TYR A 48 -7.93 -7.40 -9.09
C TYR A 48 -7.30 -8.75 -8.74
N ILE A 49 -7.95 -9.86 -9.14
CA ILE A 49 -7.50 -11.24 -8.89
C ILE A 49 -6.44 -11.66 -9.91
N SER A 50 -6.52 -11.20 -11.16
CA SER A 50 -5.66 -11.63 -12.27
C SER A 50 -4.25 -11.05 -12.23
N HIS A 51 -4.02 -9.95 -11.52
CA HIS A 51 -2.68 -9.37 -11.38
C HIS A 51 -1.68 -10.25 -10.60
N THR A 52 -2.13 -11.36 -10.02
CA THR A 52 -1.28 -12.21 -9.17
C THR A 52 -0.74 -13.47 -9.85
N ASP A 53 -1.34 -14.00 -10.94
CA ASP A 53 -0.97 -15.37 -11.39
C ASP A 53 -1.15 -15.69 -12.88
N SER A 54 -1.02 -14.77 -13.82
CA SER A 54 -1.01 -15.15 -15.23
C SER A 54 0.40 -15.60 -15.72
N LYS A 55 0.47 -16.62 -16.57
CA LYS A 55 1.72 -17.35 -16.85
C LYS A 55 2.21 -17.26 -18.31
N LYS A 56 1.84 -16.26 -19.11
CA LYS A 56 2.23 -16.25 -20.54
C LYS A 56 2.82 -14.92 -21.02
N GLY A 57 4.10 -14.95 -21.43
CA GLY A 57 4.75 -13.88 -22.21
C GLY A 57 5.99 -13.25 -21.58
N LEU A 58 6.74 -12.48 -22.37
CA LEU A 58 7.93 -11.73 -21.95
C LEU A 58 7.61 -10.69 -20.87
N PHE A 59 6.43 -10.07 -20.96
CA PHE A 59 5.95 -9.06 -20.01
C PHE A 59 5.75 -9.65 -18.61
N GLU A 60 5.24 -10.85 -18.51
CA GLU A 60 5.06 -11.58 -17.25
C GLU A 60 6.38 -11.97 -16.60
N LYS A 61 7.35 -12.41 -17.40
CA LYS A 61 8.68 -12.71 -16.88
C LYS A 61 9.31 -11.46 -16.27
N ALA A 62 9.16 -10.32 -16.92
CA ALA A 62 9.61 -9.02 -16.39
C ALA A 62 8.86 -8.65 -15.10
N TYR A 63 7.53 -8.80 -15.07
CA TYR A 63 6.72 -8.57 -13.88
C TYR A 63 7.15 -9.46 -12.70
N HIS A 64 7.30 -10.77 -12.91
CA HIS A 64 7.74 -11.68 -11.86
C HIS A 64 9.18 -11.42 -11.39
N PHE A 65 10.04 -10.95 -12.29
CA PHE A 65 11.39 -10.53 -11.92
C PHE A 65 11.34 -9.27 -11.02
N ILE A 66 10.60 -8.25 -11.43
CA ILE A 66 10.41 -7.02 -10.66
C ILE A 66 9.77 -7.35 -9.30
N LYS A 67 8.71 -8.16 -9.28
CA LYS A 67 8.04 -8.60 -8.05
C LYS A 67 9.05 -9.25 -7.08
N ARG A 68 9.83 -10.23 -7.54
CA ARG A 68 10.85 -10.89 -6.71
C ARG A 68 11.92 -9.90 -6.21
N PHE A 69 12.36 -9.01 -7.08
CA PHE A 69 13.31 -7.97 -6.71
C PHE A 69 12.75 -7.06 -5.61
N MET A 70 11.49 -6.62 -5.75
CA MET A 70 10.81 -5.76 -4.76
C MET A 70 10.61 -6.48 -3.41
N LEU A 71 10.17 -7.74 -3.43
CA LEU A 71 10.05 -8.54 -2.21
C LEU A 71 11.39 -8.66 -1.48
N LYS A 72 12.47 -8.95 -2.22
CA LYS A 72 13.82 -8.98 -1.66
C LYS A 72 14.25 -7.65 -1.06
N LYS A 73 13.97 -6.52 -1.74
CA LYS A 73 14.27 -5.18 -1.24
C LYS A 73 13.48 -4.84 0.03
N LYS A 74 12.19 -5.18 0.08
CA LYS A 74 11.36 -5.03 1.28
C LYS A 74 11.98 -5.80 2.46
N LEU A 75 12.33 -7.06 2.25
CA LEU A 75 12.91 -7.89 3.30
C LEU A 75 14.32 -7.41 3.73
N GLN A 76 15.15 -6.97 2.79
CA GLN A 76 16.45 -6.34 3.10
C GLN A 76 16.28 -5.08 3.96
N LEU A 77 15.27 -4.25 3.66
CA LEU A 77 14.95 -3.08 4.47
C LEU A 77 14.61 -3.48 5.91
N ILE A 78 13.74 -4.49 6.08
CA ILE A 78 13.37 -4.99 7.41
C ILE A 78 14.60 -5.53 8.15
N SER A 79 15.37 -6.41 7.52
CA SER A 79 16.56 -7.03 8.13
C SER A 79 17.68 -6.03 8.44
N SER A 80 17.67 -4.86 7.80
CA SER A 80 18.60 -3.77 8.14
C SER A 80 18.21 -2.97 9.39
N ARG A 81 16.97 -3.16 9.90
CA ARG A 81 16.40 -2.40 11.02
C ARG A 81 16.08 -3.26 12.24
N VAL A 82 15.82 -4.53 12.01
CA VAL A 82 15.42 -5.49 13.04
C VAL A 82 16.22 -6.76 12.86
N HIS A 83 16.77 -7.28 13.97
CA HIS A 83 17.30 -8.63 13.96
C HIS A 83 16.21 -9.64 13.68
N GLN A 84 16.57 -10.72 13.01
CA GLN A 84 15.65 -11.79 12.66
C GLN A 84 14.89 -12.31 13.89
N GLY A 85 13.55 -12.28 13.80
CA GLY A 85 12.65 -12.60 14.91
C GLY A 85 11.23 -12.90 14.38
N SER A 86 10.23 -12.38 15.07
CA SER A 86 8.82 -12.50 14.70
C SER A 86 8.40 -11.37 13.75
N LEU A 87 7.76 -11.73 12.62
CA LEU A 87 7.27 -10.82 11.60
C LEU A 87 5.78 -11.04 11.36
N LEU A 88 5.00 -9.98 11.50
CA LEU A 88 3.59 -9.94 11.11
C LEU A 88 3.43 -9.14 9.81
N ASP A 89 2.73 -9.70 8.84
CA ASP A 89 2.30 -8.99 7.62
C ASP A 89 0.77 -8.87 7.61
N ILE A 90 0.26 -7.64 7.70
CA ILE A 90 -1.16 -7.33 7.64
C ILE A 90 -1.51 -7.04 6.18
N GLY A 91 -2.54 -7.72 5.64
CA GLY A 91 -2.85 -7.70 4.22
C GLY A 91 -1.85 -8.52 3.41
N ALA A 92 -1.55 -9.74 3.87
CA ALA A 92 -0.49 -10.59 3.32
C ALA A 92 -0.76 -11.10 1.89
N GLY A 93 -1.96 -10.88 1.36
CA GLY A 93 -2.36 -11.30 0.01
C GLY A 93 -2.14 -12.80 -0.18
N THR A 94 -1.49 -13.19 -1.28
CA THR A 94 -1.19 -14.59 -1.59
C THR A 94 0.05 -15.14 -0.88
N GLY A 95 0.56 -14.46 0.14
CA GLY A 95 1.63 -14.93 1.03
C GLY A 95 3.04 -14.93 0.43
N ASP A 96 3.28 -14.32 -0.74
CA ASP A 96 4.58 -14.37 -1.41
C ASP A 96 5.69 -13.69 -0.59
N PHE A 97 5.38 -12.58 0.06
CA PHE A 97 6.32 -11.87 0.93
C PHE A 97 6.66 -12.72 2.17
N LEU A 98 5.66 -13.28 2.83
CA LEU A 98 5.86 -14.15 4.00
C LEU A 98 6.59 -15.44 3.66
N LYS A 99 6.34 -16.02 2.47
CA LYS A 99 7.10 -17.17 1.99
C LYS A 99 8.59 -16.86 1.88
N GLN A 100 8.94 -15.72 1.30
CA GLN A 100 10.33 -15.29 1.20
C GLN A 100 10.93 -15.04 2.60
N ALA A 101 10.22 -14.34 3.48
CA ALA A 101 10.68 -14.08 4.83
C ALA A 101 10.90 -15.37 5.63
N LYS A 102 9.99 -16.36 5.52
CA LYS A 102 10.12 -17.68 6.13
C LYS A 102 11.36 -18.40 5.64
N ASN A 103 11.64 -18.36 4.33
CA ASN A 103 12.83 -18.99 3.74
C ASN A 103 14.15 -18.34 4.21
N GLU A 104 14.10 -17.07 4.61
CA GLU A 104 15.23 -16.34 5.19
C GLU A 104 15.25 -16.46 6.73
N GLY A 105 14.39 -17.33 7.34
CA GLY A 105 14.43 -17.71 8.75
C GLY A 105 13.58 -16.87 9.69
N TRP A 106 12.70 -15.97 9.18
CA TRP A 106 11.75 -15.25 10.02
C TRP A 106 10.64 -16.14 10.54
N LYS A 107 10.20 -15.91 11.77
CA LYS A 107 8.96 -16.48 12.31
C LYS A 107 7.80 -15.66 11.80
N VAL A 108 7.14 -16.14 10.75
CA VAL A 108 6.13 -15.35 10.03
C VAL A 108 4.71 -15.61 10.54
N THR A 109 3.94 -14.55 10.63
CA THR A 109 2.49 -14.55 10.85
C THR A 109 1.87 -13.63 9.82
N GLY A 110 0.71 -13.97 9.28
CA GLY A 110 0.04 -13.12 8.29
C GLY A 110 -1.45 -13.05 8.49
N ILE A 111 -2.00 -11.90 8.14
CA ILE A 111 -3.44 -11.62 8.18
C ILE A 111 -3.87 -11.23 6.77
N GLU A 112 -4.96 -11.86 6.31
CA GLU A 112 -5.53 -11.60 4.99
C GLU A 112 -7.05 -11.86 5.04
N PRO A 113 -7.90 -10.84 4.82
CA PRO A 113 -9.36 -11.02 4.85
C PRO A 113 -9.90 -11.89 3.72
N SER A 114 -9.29 -11.86 2.52
CA SER A 114 -9.77 -12.57 1.34
C SER A 114 -9.58 -14.10 1.49
N PRO A 115 -10.64 -14.92 1.43
CA PRO A 115 -10.53 -16.37 1.50
C PRO A 115 -9.75 -16.96 0.32
N ASP A 116 -9.90 -16.40 -0.88
CA ASP A 116 -9.20 -16.85 -2.08
C ASP A 116 -7.70 -16.58 -2.00
N ALA A 117 -7.31 -15.41 -1.47
CA ALA A 117 -5.91 -15.09 -1.23
C ALA A 117 -5.30 -16.02 -0.16
N ARG A 118 -6.01 -16.30 0.95
CA ARG A 118 -5.58 -17.25 1.96
C ARG A 118 -5.42 -18.67 1.40
N LYS A 119 -6.34 -19.12 0.55
CA LYS A 119 -6.23 -20.41 -0.13
C LYS A 119 -4.95 -20.50 -0.97
N LYS A 120 -4.67 -19.49 -1.81
CA LYS A 120 -3.44 -19.42 -2.61
C LYS A 120 -2.18 -19.37 -1.74
N ALA A 121 -2.21 -18.71 -0.60
CA ALA A 121 -1.10 -18.69 0.36
C ALA A 121 -0.86 -20.07 0.98
N SER A 122 -1.93 -20.78 1.35
CA SER A 122 -1.88 -22.15 1.89
C SER A 122 -1.23 -23.13 0.91
N GLU A 123 -1.53 -23.03 -0.40
CA GLU A 123 -0.88 -23.80 -1.45
C GLU A 123 0.64 -23.57 -1.52
N LYS A 124 1.11 -22.42 -1.04
CA LYS A 124 2.55 -22.08 -0.94
C LYS A 124 3.17 -22.44 0.43
N GLY A 125 2.40 -23.07 1.33
CA GLY A 125 2.84 -23.47 2.68
C GLY A 125 2.85 -22.29 3.68
N ILE A 126 2.03 -21.27 3.43
CA ILE A 126 1.82 -20.13 4.33
C ILE A 126 0.38 -20.12 4.82
N ALA A 127 0.19 -20.40 6.11
CA ALA A 127 -1.10 -20.26 6.76
C ALA A 127 -1.34 -18.80 7.14
N LEU A 128 -2.52 -18.26 6.83
CA LEU A 128 -2.91 -16.88 7.11
C LEU A 128 -4.19 -16.85 7.96
N PHE A 129 -4.22 -15.93 8.90
CA PHE A 129 -5.42 -15.62 9.68
C PHE A 129 -6.34 -14.66 8.93
N GLN A 130 -7.63 -14.68 9.26
CA GLN A 130 -8.61 -13.81 8.59
C GLN A 130 -8.56 -12.37 9.10
N ASN A 131 -8.34 -12.17 10.41
CA ASN A 131 -8.37 -10.86 11.05
C ASN A 131 -7.33 -10.77 12.18
N ILE A 132 -7.18 -9.56 12.72
CA ILE A 132 -6.20 -9.24 13.77
C ILE A 132 -6.52 -9.89 15.14
N ASP A 133 -7.77 -10.28 15.38
CA ASP A 133 -8.17 -10.87 16.69
C ASP A 133 -7.50 -12.21 16.93
N ALA A 134 -7.20 -12.96 15.86
CA ALA A 134 -6.52 -14.25 15.93
C ALA A 134 -5.09 -14.17 16.51
N VAL A 135 -4.51 -12.97 16.58
CA VAL A 135 -3.15 -12.73 17.09
C VAL A 135 -3.11 -11.72 18.23
N SER A 136 -4.25 -11.47 18.88
CA SER A 136 -4.46 -10.42 19.90
C SER A 136 -3.54 -10.50 21.13
N THR A 137 -2.91 -11.64 21.40
CA THR A 137 -1.99 -11.82 22.53
C THR A 137 -0.52 -11.80 22.14
N GLN A 138 -0.21 -11.67 20.84
CA GLN A 138 1.15 -11.75 20.33
C GLN A 138 1.78 -10.37 20.16
N LYS A 139 3.10 -10.31 20.31
CA LYS A 139 3.90 -9.13 19.93
C LYS A 139 4.96 -9.52 18.91
N PHE A 140 5.31 -8.55 18.06
CA PHE A 140 6.16 -8.79 16.91
C PHE A 140 7.38 -7.85 16.89
N ASP A 141 8.50 -8.35 16.36
CA ASP A 141 9.72 -7.58 16.19
C ASP A 141 9.63 -6.71 14.93
N ALA A 142 8.90 -7.19 13.92
CA ALA A 142 8.54 -6.41 12.74
C ALA A 142 7.05 -6.56 12.44
N ILE A 143 6.38 -5.44 12.11
CA ILE A 143 5.02 -5.44 11.54
C ILE A 143 5.08 -4.73 10.21
N THR A 144 4.41 -5.27 9.19
CA THR A 144 4.35 -4.70 7.85
C THR A 144 2.91 -4.50 7.39
N MET A 145 2.67 -3.38 6.68
CA MET A 145 1.43 -3.06 5.97
C MET A 145 1.81 -2.52 4.58
N TRP A 146 1.67 -3.33 3.54
CA TRP A 146 2.05 -2.98 2.17
C TRP A 146 0.81 -2.62 1.36
N HIS A 147 0.45 -1.35 1.26
CA HIS A 147 -0.80 -0.87 0.64
C HIS A 147 -2.04 -1.46 1.32
N VAL A 148 -2.15 -1.21 2.61
CA VAL A 148 -3.24 -1.72 3.46
C VAL A 148 -3.87 -0.60 4.30
N LEU A 149 -3.07 0.33 4.80
CA LEU A 149 -3.55 1.35 5.73
C LEU A 149 -4.64 2.25 5.09
N GLU A 150 -4.55 2.49 3.79
CA GLU A 150 -5.52 3.24 3.00
C GLU A 150 -6.90 2.59 2.93
N HIS A 151 -6.99 1.29 3.18
CA HIS A 151 -8.25 0.52 3.17
C HIS A 151 -8.89 0.38 4.56
N VAL A 152 -8.17 0.74 5.62
CA VAL A 152 -8.61 0.53 7.01
C VAL A 152 -9.70 1.53 7.39
N PRO A 153 -10.92 1.09 7.80
CA PRO A 153 -12.00 2.01 8.14
C PRO A 153 -11.69 2.88 9.37
N ASP A 154 -11.16 2.28 10.42
CA ASP A 154 -10.82 2.96 11.67
C ASP A 154 -9.29 3.01 11.85
N LEU A 155 -8.70 4.11 11.41
CA LEU A 155 -7.26 4.36 11.51
C LEU A 155 -6.78 4.44 12.96
N GLN A 156 -7.59 5.01 13.85
CA GLN A 156 -7.19 5.20 15.24
C GLN A 156 -7.09 3.86 15.98
N HIS A 157 -8.13 3.04 15.83
CA HIS A 157 -8.12 1.68 16.38
C HIS A 157 -6.96 0.86 15.81
N GLN A 158 -6.74 0.92 14.48
CA GLN A 158 -5.65 0.18 13.84
C GLN A 158 -4.28 0.60 14.36
N ILE A 159 -4.01 1.90 14.50
CA ILE A 159 -2.71 2.40 14.95
C ILE A 159 -2.48 2.05 16.43
N GLU A 160 -3.50 2.15 17.26
CA GLU A 160 -3.40 1.74 18.67
C GLU A 160 -3.17 0.23 18.79
N TRP A 161 -3.83 -0.57 17.95
CA TRP A 161 -3.59 -2.01 17.88
C TRP A 161 -2.12 -2.30 17.48
N LEU A 162 -1.60 -1.64 16.45
CA LEU A 162 -0.20 -1.78 16.01
C LEU A 162 0.78 -1.44 17.15
N LYS A 163 0.53 -0.36 17.88
CA LYS A 163 1.31 0.06 19.05
C LYS A 163 1.37 -1.02 20.12
N ASN A 164 0.23 -1.63 20.43
CA ASN A 164 0.12 -2.64 21.49
C ASN A 164 0.74 -3.99 21.10
N HIS A 165 0.88 -4.27 19.78
CA HIS A 165 1.40 -5.55 19.28
C HIS A 165 2.84 -5.44 18.73
N LEU A 166 3.44 -4.25 18.78
CA LEU A 166 4.85 -4.09 18.46
C LEU A 166 5.72 -4.31 19.72
N ASN A 167 6.78 -5.07 19.60
CA ASN A 167 7.77 -5.21 20.67
C ASN A 167 8.45 -3.85 20.96
N LYS A 168 8.95 -3.65 22.16
CA LYS A 168 9.58 -2.37 22.60
C LYS A 168 10.66 -1.87 21.64
N ASN A 169 11.43 -2.76 21.03
CA ASN A 169 12.46 -2.44 20.04
C ASN A 169 12.04 -2.84 18.62
N GLY A 170 10.76 -3.15 18.44
CA GLY A 170 10.20 -3.54 17.16
C GLY A 170 10.08 -2.37 16.19
N VAL A 171 9.93 -2.70 14.92
CA VAL A 171 9.81 -1.70 13.84
C VAL A 171 8.56 -1.98 13.01
N LEU A 172 7.79 -0.93 12.76
CA LEU A 172 6.62 -0.93 11.90
C LEU A 172 6.98 -0.36 10.54
N PHE A 173 6.58 -1.05 9.48
CA PHE A 173 6.76 -0.63 8.08
C PHE A 173 5.39 -0.45 7.44
N VAL A 174 5.08 0.77 7.04
CA VAL A 174 3.81 1.11 6.38
C VAL A 174 4.10 1.66 5.01
N ALA A 175 3.54 1.07 3.96
CA ALA A 175 3.63 1.60 2.61
C ALA A 175 2.25 2.04 2.15
N VAL A 176 2.14 3.28 1.66
CA VAL A 176 0.91 3.84 1.11
C VAL A 176 1.20 4.75 -0.10
N PRO A 177 0.21 4.95 -1.00
CA PRO A 177 0.28 5.96 -2.04
C PRO A 177 0.35 7.38 -1.46
N ASN A 178 0.99 8.29 -2.23
CA ASN A 178 1.18 9.68 -1.85
C ASN A 178 0.56 10.61 -2.89
N PHE A 179 -0.55 11.24 -2.56
CA PHE A 179 -1.25 12.13 -3.49
C PHE A 179 -0.50 13.44 -3.81
N ASN A 180 0.61 13.75 -3.13
CA ASN A 180 1.46 14.89 -3.46
C ASN A 180 2.49 14.58 -4.56
N SER A 181 2.57 13.34 -5.03
CA SER A 181 3.49 12.92 -6.09
C SER A 181 3.25 13.66 -7.41
N LEU A 182 4.24 13.67 -8.30
CA LEU A 182 4.12 14.31 -9.60
C LEU A 182 3.11 13.58 -10.48
N ASP A 183 3.08 12.25 -10.46
CA ASP A 183 2.11 11.45 -11.22
C ASP A 183 0.67 11.71 -10.74
N ALA A 184 0.42 11.85 -9.43
CA ALA A 184 -0.89 12.23 -8.91
C ALA A 184 -1.33 13.61 -9.45
N LYS A 185 -0.43 14.60 -9.44
CA LYS A 185 -0.68 15.94 -10.00
C LYS A 185 -0.88 15.93 -11.51
N HIS A 186 -0.18 15.04 -12.23
CA HIS A 186 -0.30 14.88 -13.68
C HIS A 186 -1.64 14.27 -14.08
N TYR A 187 -2.01 13.15 -13.44
CA TYR A 187 -3.23 12.42 -13.80
C TYR A 187 -4.51 12.98 -13.16
N LYS A 188 -4.38 13.77 -12.10
CA LYS A 188 -5.53 14.40 -11.42
C LYS A 188 -6.61 13.35 -11.08
N ASN A 189 -7.84 13.56 -11.56
CA ASN A 189 -8.97 12.65 -11.28
C ASN A 189 -8.79 11.24 -11.89
N PHE A 190 -7.88 11.06 -12.83
CA PHE A 190 -7.55 9.76 -13.43
C PHE A 190 -6.42 9.03 -12.71
N TRP A 191 -5.83 9.61 -11.64
CA TRP A 191 -4.76 8.95 -10.92
C TRP A 191 -5.25 7.66 -10.28
N ALA A 192 -4.69 6.51 -10.73
CA ALA A 192 -5.23 5.20 -10.38
C ALA A 192 -5.12 4.88 -8.89
N ALA A 193 -4.19 5.51 -8.17
CA ALA A 193 -4.05 5.28 -6.74
C ALA A 193 -5.07 6.06 -5.87
N TRP A 194 -6.01 6.80 -6.47
CA TRP A 194 -7.24 7.16 -5.76
C TRP A 194 -8.07 5.93 -5.41
N ASP A 195 -8.17 4.98 -6.30
CA ASP A 195 -8.79 3.65 -6.14
C ASP A 195 -10.08 3.63 -5.30
N VAL A 196 -10.97 4.61 -5.54
CA VAL A 196 -12.25 4.75 -4.84
C VAL A 196 -13.23 3.64 -5.21
N PRO A 197 -14.08 3.16 -4.29
CA PRO A 197 -14.12 3.48 -2.88
C PRO A 197 -13.24 2.57 -2.01
N ARG A 198 -12.40 1.69 -2.59
CA ARG A 198 -11.54 0.75 -1.86
C ARG A 198 -10.54 1.47 -0.96
N HIS A 199 -9.91 2.55 -1.48
CA HIS A 199 -9.12 3.45 -0.65
C HIS A 199 -10.06 4.41 0.08
N LEU A 200 -10.19 4.21 1.39
CA LEU A 200 -10.99 5.06 2.27
C LEU A 200 -10.23 6.30 2.71
N HIS A 201 -8.90 6.21 2.70
CA HIS A 201 -8.00 7.30 3.09
C HIS A 201 -6.90 7.50 2.05
N HIS A 202 -6.56 8.78 1.81
CA HIS A 202 -5.48 9.13 0.89
C HIS A 202 -4.49 10.02 1.64
N PHE A 203 -3.23 9.62 1.62
CA PHE A 203 -2.22 10.18 2.49
C PHE A 203 -1.23 11.08 1.74
N SER A 204 -0.69 12.07 2.46
CA SER A 204 0.57 12.73 2.17
C SER A 204 1.67 12.19 3.09
N ALA A 205 2.94 12.47 2.78
CA ALA A 205 4.02 12.15 3.71
C ALA A 205 3.85 12.86 5.07
N LYS A 206 3.31 14.09 5.06
CA LYS A 206 3.00 14.85 6.27
C LYS A 206 1.89 14.19 7.09
N SER A 207 0.82 13.70 6.43
CA SER A 207 -0.30 13.06 7.14
C SER A 207 0.13 11.80 7.87
N ILE A 208 0.91 10.92 7.23
CA ILE A 208 1.42 9.71 7.89
C ILE A 208 2.28 10.07 9.11
N LYS A 209 3.22 11.00 8.94
CA LYS A 209 4.05 11.46 10.05
C LYS A 209 3.19 11.95 11.22
N SER A 210 2.30 12.91 10.98
CA SER A 210 1.45 13.50 12.04
C SER A 210 0.53 12.48 12.69
N LEU A 211 -0.05 11.57 11.89
CA LEU A 211 -0.96 10.54 12.38
C LEU A 211 -0.25 9.57 13.33
N PHE A 212 0.92 9.06 12.97
CA PHE A 212 1.65 8.11 13.80
C PHE A 212 2.33 8.76 15.01
N GLU A 213 2.87 9.99 14.87
CA GLU A 213 3.45 10.73 15.98
C GLU A 213 2.41 11.05 17.08
N ALA A 214 1.16 11.36 16.69
CA ALA A 214 0.06 11.57 17.64
C ALA A 214 -0.28 10.32 18.48
N HIS A 215 0.11 9.12 18.01
CA HIS A 215 -0.11 7.84 18.70
C HIS A 215 1.17 7.30 19.40
N GLY A 216 2.22 8.12 19.50
CA GLY A 216 3.46 7.74 20.20
C GLY A 216 4.42 6.90 19.36
N PHE A 217 4.39 7.04 18.04
CA PHE A 217 5.45 6.56 17.17
C PHE A 217 6.41 7.67 16.79
N ILE A 218 7.61 7.30 16.36
CA ILE A 218 8.60 8.19 15.75
C ILE A 218 8.83 7.69 14.31
N LEU A 219 8.73 8.58 13.34
CA LEU A 219 9.13 8.31 11.96
C LEU A 219 10.66 8.41 11.86
N GLU A 220 11.35 7.26 11.70
CA GLU A 220 12.83 7.23 11.54
C GLU A 220 13.24 7.66 10.13
N GLU A 221 12.56 7.13 9.10
CA GLU A 221 12.84 7.45 7.71
C GLU A 221 11.66 7.11 6.80
N SER A 222 11.69 7.63 5.59
CA SER A 222 10.83 7.19 4.49
C SER A 222 11.68 6.69 3.31
N LYS A 223 11.25 5.62 2.65
CA LYS A 223 11.90 5.01 1.49
C LYS A 223 10.94 4.98 0.30
N PRO A 224 11.43 5.22 -0.92
CA PRO A 224 10.60 5.19 -2.11
C PRO A 224 10.24 3.77 -2.55
N LEU A 225 9.01 3.59 -3.04
CA LEU A 225 8.62 2.47 -3.88
C LEU A 225 8.65 2.90 -5.35
N VAL A 226 9.85 2.92 -5.93
CA VAL A 226 10.11 3.53 -7.25
C VAL A 226 9.34 2.88 -8.41
N PHE A 227 8.94 1.62 -8.29
CA PHE A 227 8.21 0.93 -9.35
C PHE A 227 6.72 1.27 -9.37
N ASP A 228 6.17 1.75 -8.25
CA ASP A 228 4.75 2.09 -8.14
C ASP A 228 4.35 3.20 -9.11
N SER A 229 5.22 4.20 -9.31
CA SER A 229 4.96 5.29 -10.25
C SER A 229 4.70 4.79 -11.68
N PHE A 230 5.38 3.73 -12.12
CA PHE A 230 5.17 3.14 -13.45
C PHE A 230 3.86 2.37 -13.52
N TYR A 231 3.57 1.56 -12.49
CA TYR A 231 2.34 0.78 -12.42
C TYR A 231 1.11 1.68 -12.33
N VAL A 232 1.14 2.63 -11.40
CA VAL A 232 0.05 3.62 -11.23
C VAL A 232 -0.15 4.45 -12.50
N SER A 233 0.94 4.89 -13.14
CA SER A 233 0.85 5.63 -14.41
C SER A 233 0.22 4.78 -15.52
N LEU A 234 0.56 3.49 -15.62
CA LEU A 234 -0.02 2.59 -16.62
C LEU A 234 -1.53 2.43 -16.44
N LEU A 235 -1.98 2.24 -15.21
CA LEU A 235 -3.43 2.18 -14.90
C LEU A 235 -4.12 3.53 -15.14
N SER A 236 -3.47 4.64 -14.78
CA SER A 236 -4.03 5.98 -14.97
C SER A 236 -4.23 6.32 -16.45
N GLU A 237 -3.30 5.89 -17.32
CA GLU A 237 -3.47 6.03 -18.78
C GLU A 237 -4.66 5.19 -19.30
N LYS A 238 -4.87 3.97 -18.77
CA LYS A 238 -6.08 3.18 -19.08
C LYS A 238 -7.36 3.92 -18.69
N TYR A 239 -7.39 4.56 -17.52
CA TYR A 239 -8.56 5.31 -17.05
C TYR A 239 -8.84 6.56 -17.88
N LYS A 240 -7.80 7.20 -18.40
CA LYS A 240 -7.92 8.32 -19.34
C LYS A 240 -8.49 7.94 -20.70
N ALA A 241 -8.58 6.64 -21.01
CA ALA A 241 -8.93 6.15 -22.35
C ALA A 241 -8.08 6.78 -23.46
N SER A 242 -6.83 7.12 -23.17
CA SER A 242 -5.91 7.75 -24.11
C SER A 242 -5.36 6.73 -25.11
N SER A 243 -4.80 7.24 -26.20
CA SER A 243 -4.45 6.56 -27.46
C SER A 243 -3.49 5.35 -27.34
N PHE A 244 -3.16 4.75 -28.48
CA PHE A 244 -2.22 3.63 -28.69
C PHE A 244 -0.82 3.80 -28.02
N PHE A 245 -0.43 5.02 -27.64
CA PHE A 245 0.85 5.34 -26.98
C PHE A 245 0.83 5.25 -25.45
N GLN A 246 -0.22 4.72 -24.83
CA GLN A 246 -0.38 4.62 -23.36
C GLN A 246 0.84 4.08 -22.61
N PRO A 247 1.49 2.97 -23.01
CA PRO A 247 2.63 2.43 -22.27
C PRO A 247 3.84 3.39 -22.24
N TRP A 248 4.09 4.10 -23.32
CA TRP A 248 5.19 5.07 -23.41
C TRP A 248 4.93 6.32 -22.57
N SER A 249 3.70 6.85 -22.63
CA SER A 249 3.28 7.96 -21.77
C SER A 249 3.39 7.60 -20.30
N ALA A 250 2.89 6.43 -19.91
CA ALA A 250 2.98 5.91 -18.56
C ALA A 250 4.43 5.78 -18.09
N PHE A 251 5.30 5.21 -18.92
CA PHE A 251 6.72 5.05 -18.61
C PHE A 251 7.42 6.40 -18.41
N LEU A 252 7.21 7.36 -19.33
CA LEU A 252 7.79 8.70 -19.22
C LEU A 252 7.27 9.46 -17.99
N THR A 253 5.97 9.32 -17.68
CA THR A 253 5.39 9.96 -16.49
C THR A 253 5.99 9.34 -15.21
N GLY A 254 6.11 8.01 -15.14
CA GLY A 254 6.74 7.33 -14.02
C GLY A 254 8.20 7.75 -13.82
N LEU A 255 8.98 7.85 -14.92
CA LEU A 255 10.36 8.36 -14.86
C LEU A 255 10.42 9.81 -14.35
N ARG A 256 9.57 10.69 -14.88
CA ARG A 256 9.50 12.11 -14.47
C ARG A 256 9.10 12.22 -13.01
N SER A 257 8.13 11.41 -12.56
CA SER A 257 7.71 11.38 -11.16
C SER A 257 8.87 10.98 -10.24
N ASN A 258 9.55 9.89 -10.52
CA ASN A 258 10.71 9.46 -9.74
C ASN A 258 11.88 10.47 -9.78
N TRP A 259 12.13 11.09 -10.94
CA TRP A 259 13.19 12.09 -11.06
C TRP A 259 12.89 13.36 -10.26
N SER A 260 11.66 13.86 -10.33
CA SER A 260 11.19 14.99 -9.52
C SER A 260 11.26 14.68 -8.03
N ALA A 261 10.86 13.45 -7.65
CA ALA A 261 10.83 13.00 -6.28
C ALA A 261 12.23 12.90 -5.62
N ARG A 262 13.31 12.76 -6.40
CA ARG A 262 14.68 12.82 -5.86
C ARG A 262 15.00 14.14 -5.15
N ARG A 263 14.34 15.23 -5.53
CA ARG A 263 14.52 16.55 -4.92
C ARG A 263 13.44 16.88 -3.90
N SER A 264 12.20 16.49 -4.18
CA SER A 264 11.06 16.83 -3.34
C SER A 264 10.78 15.81 -2.22
N GLY A 265 11.21 14.56 -2.37
CA GLY A 265 10.81 13.44 -1.50
C GLY A 265 9.43 12.86 -1.85
N GLU A 266 8.66 13.49 -2.76
CA GLU A 266 7.27 13.15 -3.07
C GLU A 266 7.17 12.05 -4.14
N TYR A 267 7.58 10.82 -3.79
CA TYR A 267 7.40 9.64 -4.64
C TYR A 267 5.93 9.22 -4.70
N SER A 268 5.56 8.46 -5.74
CA SER A 268 4.20 7.94 -5.94
C SER A 268 3.68 7.12 -4.77
N SER A 269 4.56 6.28 -4.20
CA SER A 269 4.33 5.56 -2.94
C SER A 269 5.58 5.60 -2.08
N LEU A 270 5.39 5.63 -0.76
CA LEU A 270 6.45 5.69 0.23
C LEU A 270 6.27 4.59 1.28
N ILE A 271 7.39 4.01 1.70
CA ILE A 271 7.47 3.14 2.88
C ILE A 271 7.91 4.02 4.05
N TYR A 272 7.16 4.02 5.12
CA TYR A 272 7.46 4.70 6.37
C TYR A 272 7.98 3.69 7.37
N VAL A 273 9.17 3.95 7.93
CA VAL A 273 9.81 3.15 8.98
C VAL A 273 9.56 3.83 10.32
N LEU A 274 8.81 3.17 11.16
CA LEU A 274 8.24 3.73 12.39
C LEU A 274 8.68 2.90 13.61
N LYS A 275 8.97 3.56 14.71
CA LYS A 275 9.25 2.94 16.02
C LYS A 275 8.43 3.58 17.12
N LEU A 276 8.24 2.86 18.22
CA LEU A 276 7.63 3.43 19.41
C LEU A 276 8.54 4.52 20.00
N SER A 277 7.95 5.64 20.39
CA SER A 277 8.65 6.65 21.20
C SER A 277 9.03 6.05 22.56
N LYS A 278 10.22 6.38 23.02
CA LYS A 278 10.71 5.92 24.33
C LYS A 278 9.95 6.55 25.47
#